data_5a319c9c757e9dff0e33f8592e7a0d88
#
_entry.id   5a319c9c757e9dff0e33f8592e7a0d88
#
_cell.length_a   1.000
_cell.length_b   1.000
_cell.length_c   1.000
_cell.angle_alpha   90.00
_cell.angle_beta   90.00
_cell.angle_gamma   90.00
#
_symmetry.space_group_name_H-M   'P 1'
#
loop_
_entity.id
_entity.type
_entity.pdbx_description
1 polymer ?
#
loop_
_entity_poly.entity_id
_entity_poly.type
_entity_poly.pdbx_seq_one_letter_code
_entity_poly.pdbx_strand_id
1 'polypeptide(L)'
;MTQKKYDVVVLGATGFTGKWVAKHLFDQYQASELNWAIAGRNAEKLNDVRRFIGDDESIIDGLIADSEDQSSLEALVNSTRVVISTVGPYAHYGSLLVKVCAEQGTHYVDLTGEVPWVREMIDQYQGVASTSGAIIIHSCGFDSVPSDMGVYYAQQQADRVFGQPLSDVRYQLINAKGGISGGTIASMMNVVELAVSDKSIRKLLANPYSLNPDPSFKGPDKGDQSSAKYSKALGKWTAPFLMAGINTRIVRRTNALMGFAYGKEFRYSEVMVTAKGVSGYLVAKTIAGGIKAMLVTSITGAGRKLLGLFLPSQGEGPSVDPENPGFYHIQFDGETNDGKSMSVKLMADGDPGYGSTSKMLAESAVCLALDSLATSGGFWTPASALGDAYLKRLQSKAGLSFQLL
;
A
#
# COMPACT_ATOMS: atom_id res chain seq x y z
N MET A 1 24.48 19.25 7.45
CA MET A 1 23.07 19.08 7.03
C MET A 1 22.27 20.15 7.75
N THR A 2 21.52 20.98 7.03
CA THR A 2 20.59 21.94 7.63
C THR A 2 19.52 21.15 8.39
N GLN A 3 19.24 21.56 9.62
CA GLN A 3 18.22 20.91 10.44
C GLN A 3 16.85 21.08 9.75
N LYS A 4 16.22 19.98 9.39
CA LYS A 4 14.87 19.96 8.80
C LYS A 4 13.87 20.46 9.84
N LYS A 5 12.92 21.34 9.43
CA LYS A 5 11.94 21.91 10.36
C LYS A 5 10.94 20.85 10.83
N TYR A 6 10.51 19.96 9.94
CA TYR A 6 9.51 18.95 10.25
C TYR A 6 10.08 17.53 10.17
N ASP A 7 9.59 16.64 11.00
CA ASP A 7 9.83 15.20 10.86
C ASP A 7 9.02 14.64 9.71
N VAL A 8 7.74 15.04 9.59
CA VAL A 8 6.80 14.54 8.56
C VAL A 8 5.99 15.69 7.97
N VAL A 9 5.77 15.67 6.65
CA VAL A 9 4.79 16.53 5.97
C VAL A 9 3.81 15.67 5.19
N VAL A 10 2.49 15.93 5.37
CA VAL A 10 1.40 15.25 4.66
C VAL A 10 1.00 16.09 3.45
N LEU A 11 1.51 15.76 2.27
CA LEU A 11 1.09 16.39 1.01
C LEU A 11 -0.20 15.73 0.49
N GLY A 12 -1.19 16.57 0.14
CA GLY A 12 -2.52 16.12 -0.23
C GLY A 12 -3.46 15.96 0.97
N ALA A 13 -3.13 16.60 2.10
CA ALA A 13 -3.94 16.56 3.32
C ALA A 13 -5.41 16.96 3.13
N THR A 14 -5.73 17.76 2.11
CA THR A 14 -7.08 18.18 1.77
C THR A 14 -7.91 17.10 1.05
N GLY A 15 -7.26 16.01 0.63
CA GLY A 15 -7.94 14.85 0.04
C GLY A 15 -8.57 13.95 1.09
N PHE A 16 -9.40 13.00 0.64
CA PHE A 16 -10.13 12.11 1.55
C PHE A 16 -9.18 11.32 2.47
N THR A 17 -8.21 10.60 1.93
CA THR A 17 -7.24 9.82 2.73
C THR A 17 -6.31 10.73 3.52
N GLY A 18 -5.86 11.85 2.93
CA GLY A 18 -4.91 12.78 3.56
C GLY A 18 -5.42 13.38 4.86
N LYS A 19 -6.72 13.75 4.92
CA LYS A 19 -7.30 14.27 6.17
C LYS A 19 -7.35 13.22 7.29
N TRP A 20 -7.55 11.94 6.96
CA TRP A 20 -7.52 10.85 7.95
C TRP A 20 -6.09 10.51 8.40
N VAL A 21 -5.10 10.65 7.51
CA VAL A 21 -3.67 10.59 7.89
C VAL A 21 -3.35 11.70 8.90
N ALA A 22 -3.75 12.94 8.59
CA ALA A 22 -3.58 14.08 9.49
C ALA A 22 -4.31 13.86 10.84
N LYS A 23 -5.54 13.33 10.80
CA LYS A 23 -6.30 13.00 12.02
C LYS A 23 -5.59 11.97 12.88
N HIS A 24 -5.05 10.91 12.27
CA HIS A 24 -4.29 9.89 13.00
C HIS A 24 -3.04 10.47 13.65
N LEU A 25 -2.27 11.28 12.91
CA LEU A 25 -1.07 11.93 13.48
C LEU A 25 -1.43 12.85 14.65
N PHE A 26 -2.49 13.64 14.51
CA PHE A 26 -2.95 14.55 15.56
C PHE A 26 -3.41 13.80 16.83
N ASP A 27 -4.13 12.69 16.66
CA ASP A 27 -4.65 11.89 17.79
C ASP A 27 -3.57 11.08 18.51
N GLN A 28 -2.49 10.69 17.80
CA GLN A 28 -1.50 9.74 18.32
C GLN A 28 -0.22 10.39 18.83
N TYR A 29 0.09 11.62 18.40
CA TYR A 29 1.38 12.26 18.68
C TYR A 29 1.23 13.67 19.23
N GLN A 30 1.91 13.95 20.33
CA GLN A 30 2.05 15.31 20.85
C GLN A 30 3.14 16.06 20.07
N ALA A 31 3.10 17.39 20.09
CA ALA A 31 4.10 18.24 19.42
C ALA A 31 5.54 18.01 19.91
N SER A 32 5.70 17.50 21.14
CA SER A 32 7.00 17.11 21.71
C SER A 32 7.53 15.78 21.17
N GLU A 33 6.67 14.94 20.60
CA GLU A 33 7.01 13.61 20.09
C GLU A 33 7.24 13.61 18.57
N LEU A 34 6.46 14.42 17.85
CA LEU A 34 6.51 14.51 16.38
C LEU A 34 6.22 15.93 15.93
N ASN A 35 7.15 16.54 15.22
CA ASN A 35 6.95 17.83 14.59
C ASN A 35 6.52 17.60 13.13
N TRP A 36 5.27 17.94 12.79
CA TRP A 36 4.71 17.65 11.48
C TRP A 36 3.83 18.78 10.94
N ALA A 37 3.57 18.75 9.64
CA ALA A 37 2.73 19.73 8.96
C ALA A 37 1.83 19.09 7.92
N ILE A 38 0.75 19.80 7.54
CA ILE A 38 -0.12 19.48 6.41
C ILE A 38 0.25 20.35 5.22
N ALA A 39 0.11 19.79 3.99
CA ALA A 39 0.41 20.53 2.77
C ALA A 39 -0.64 20.31 1.68
N GLY A 40 -0.87 21.34 0.87
CA GLY A 40 -1.82 21.31 -0.25
C GLY A 40 -1.88 22.66 -0.97
N ARG A 41 -2.66 22.73 -2.07
CA ARG A 41 -2.71 23.91 -2.95
C ARG A 41 -3.57 25.07 -2.44
N ASN A 42 -4.46 24.80 -1.49
CA ASN A 42 -5.49 25.76 -1.08
C ASN A 42 -5.46 25.95 0.45
N ALA A 43 -5.15 27.18 0.89
CA ALA A 43 -5.03 27.55 2.29
C ALA A 43 -6.37 27.37 3.06
N GLU A 44 -7.51 27.71 2.46
CA GLU A 44 -8.82 27.57 3.11
C GLU A 44 -9.14 26.09 3.39
N LYS A 45 -8.89 25.22 2.39
CA LYS A 45 -9.06 23.76 2.58
C LYS A 45 -8.09 23.18 3.62
N LEU A 46 -6.89 23.72 3.77
CA LEU A 46 -5.98 23.32 4.86
C LEU A 46 -6.55 23.74 6.23
N ASN A 47 -7.19 24.90 6.33
CA ASN A 47 -7.89 25.30 7.56
C ASN A 47 -9.12 24.41 7.83
N ASP A 48 -9.80 23.92 6.79
CA ASP A 48 -10.86 22.90 6.97
C ASP A 48 -10.31 21.60 7.54
N VAL A 49 -9.12 21.18 7.10
CA VAL A 49 -8.44 20.00 7.67
C VAL A 49 -8.08 20.22 9.13
N ARG A 50 -7.55 21.39 9.51
CA ARG A 50 -7.29 21.72 10.92
C ARG A 50 -8.55 21.58 11.78
N ARG A 51 -9.66 22.17 11.35
CA ARG A 51 -10.95 22.02 12.05
C ARG A 51 -11.41 20.56 12.13
N PHE A 52 -11.24 19.81 11.05
CA PHE A 52 -11.60 18.39 11.02
C PHE A 52 -10.80 17.55 12.01
N ILE A 53 -9.51 17.81 12.18
CA ILE A 53 -8.65 17.06 13.12
C ILE A 53 -8.82 17.53 14.57
N GLY A 54 -9.43 18.70 14.83
CA GLY A 54 -9.59 19.29 16.15
C GLY A 54 -8.45 20.23 16.54
N ASP A 55 -7.67 20.75 15.56
CA ASP A 55 -6.59 21.73 15.77
C ASP A 55 -7.16 23.16 15.74
N ASP A 56 -7.96 23.51 16.75
CA ASP A 56 -8.61 24.81 16.86
C ASP A 56 -7.61 25.94 17.16
N GLU A 57 -6.47 25.60 17.76
CA GLU A 57 -5.39 26.57 18.08
C GLU A 57 -4.41 26.76 16.92
N SER A 58 -4.61 26.05 15.80
CA SER A 58 -3.73 26.11 14.62
C SER A 58 -2.26 25.78 14.92
N ILE A 59 -2.03 24.78 15.76
CA ILE A 59 -0.69 24.31 16.17
C ILE A 59 0.01 23.65 14.97
N ILE A 60 -0.74 22.98 14.11
CA ILE A 60 -0.20 22.27 12.96
C ILE A 60 -0.01 23.24 11.79
N ASP A 61 1.20 23.39 11.31
CA ASP A 61 1.50 24.27 10.18
C ASP A 61 0.82 23.78 8.88
N GLY A 62 0.30 24.71 8.10
CA GLY A 62 -0.25 24.50 6.76
C GLY A 62 0.67 25.07 5.70
N LEU A 63 1.24 24.23 4.87
CA LEU A 63 2.16 24.59 3.81
C LEU A 63 1.46 24.64 2.46
N ILE A 64 1.70 25.69 1.67
CA ILE A 64 1.18 25.74 0.29
C ILE A 64 2.18 25.01 -0.60
N ALA A 65 1.69 23.95 -1.27
CA ALA A 65 2.50 23.17 -2.19
C ALA A 65 1.65 22.61 -3.34
N ASP A 66 2.19 22.69 -4.56
CA ASP A 66 1.60 22.14 -5.76
C ASP A 66 2.46 21.00 -6.30
N SER A 67 1.85 19.85 -6.57
CA SER A 67 2.52 18.66 -7.12
C SER A 67 3.04 18.85 -8.55
N GLU A 68 2.63 19.90 -9.24
CA GLU A 68 3.06 20.24 -10.61
C GLU A 68 4.08 21.40 -10.66
N ASP A 69 4.38 22.04 -9.51
CA ASP A 69 5.38 23.10 -9.40
C ASP A 69 6.65 22.61 -8.68
N GLN A 70 7.74 22.50 -9.44
CA GLN A 70 9.03 22.02 -8.92
C GLN A 70 9.56 22.90 -7.78
N SER A 71 9.46 24.21 -7.88
CA SER A 71 9.99 25.14 -6.85
C SER A 71 9.23 25.00 -5.53
N SER A 72 7.93 24.81 -5.62
CA SER A 72 7.04 24.54 -4.48
C SER A 72 7.40 23.21 -3.80
N LEU A 73 7.62 22.15 -4.59
CA LEU A 73 8.01 20.83 -4.08
C LEU A 73 9.41 20.84 -3.47
N GLU A 74 10.39 21.55 -4.07
CA GLU A 74 11.73 21.70 -3.50
C GLU A 74 11.69 22.38 -2.14
N ALA A 75 10.91 23.46 -1.99
CA ALA A 75 10.73 24.14 -0.72
C ALA A 75 10.13 23.21 0.35
N LEU A 76 9.09 22.45 0.00
CA LEU A 76 8.46 21.47 0.88
C LEU A 76 9.45 20.37 1.29
N VAL A 77 10.09 19.72 0.32
CA VAL A 77 11.00 18.59 0.54
C VAL A 77 12.21 19.00 1.37
N ASN A 78 12.72 20.22 1.18
CA ASN A 78 13.82 20.75 1.97
C ASN A 78 13.43 21.08 3.43
N SER A 79 12.15 21.22 3.73
CA SER A 79 11.66 21.54 5.07
C SER A 79 11.44 20.31 5.97
N THR A 80 11.36 19.09 5.41
CA THR A 80 10.96 17.89 6.14
C THR A 80 11.91 16.70 5.97
N ARG A 81 11.91 15.78 6.92
CA ARG A 81 12.64 14.50 6.83
C ARG A 81 11.91 13.48 5.97
N VAL A 82 10.56 13.42 6.09
CA VAL A 82 9.71 12.47 5.37
C VAL A 82 8.53 13.19 4.74
N VAL A 83 8.22 12.88 3.50
CA VAL A 83 6.98 13.29 2.83
C VAL A 83 6.02 12.10 2.73
N ILE A 84 4.81 12.26 3.24
CA ILE A 84 3.66 11.40 2.93
C ILE A 84 2.95 12.00 1.72
N SER A 85 2.80 11.24 0.64
CA SER A 85 1.99 11.66 -0.51
C SER A 85 0.68 10.90 -0.58
N THR A 86 -0.44 11.64 -0.58
CA THR A 86 -1.78 11.13 -0.86
C THR A 86 -2.36 11.72 -2.14
N VAL A 87 -1.49 12.27 -3.01
CA VAL A 87 -1.88 12.93 -4.26
C VAL A 87 -1.85 11.91 -5.40
N GLY A 88 -2.97 11.31 -5.71
CA GLY A 88 -3.13 10.38 -6.83
C GLY A 88 -4.08 10.89 -7.91
N PRO A 89 -4.15 10.24 -9.11
CA PRO A 89 -3.33 9.13 -9.58
C PRO A 89 -1.85 9.48 -9.67
N TYR A 90 -1.01 8.57 -9.19
CA TYR A 90 0.42 8.86 -9.02
C TYR A 90 1.16 8.98 -10.35
N ALA A 91 0.76 8.25 -11.37
CA ALA A 91 1.32 8.38 -12.72
C ALA A 91 1.13 9.79 -13.31
N HIS A 92 0.15 10.56 -12.83
CA HIS A 92 -0.08 11.94 -13.29
C HIS A 92 0.61 12.98 -12.39
N TYR A 93 0.59 12.78 -11.06
CA TYR A 93 0.97 13.81 -10.10
C TYR A 93 2.13 13.44 -9.18
N GLY A 94 2.60 12.18 -9.20
CA GLY A 94 3.58 11.67 -8.23
C GLY A 94 5.02 11.80 -8.67
N SER A 95 5.30 11.75 -9.98
CA SER A 95 6.67 11.58 -10.52
C SER A 95 7.61 12.70 -10.14
N LEU A 96 7.16 13.96 -10.20
CA LEU A 96 7.98 15.12 -9.86
C LEU A 96 8.37 15.12 -8.38
N LEU A 97 7.43 14.80 -7.50
CA LEU A 97 7.71 14.71 -6.06
C LEU A 97 8.71 13.60 -5.74
N VAL A 98 8.54 12.39 -6.32
CA VAL A 98 9.50 11.28 -6.14
C VAL A 98 10.89 11.68 -6.62
N LYS A 99 10.99 12.34 -7.78
CA LYS A 99 12.25 12.89 -8.30
C LYS A 99 12.91 13.82 -7.28
N VAL A 100 12.19 14.84 -6.82
CA VAL A 100 12.74 15.85 -5.91
C VAL A 100 13.15 15.21 -4.56
N CYS A 101 12.35 14.29 -4.03
CA CYS A 101 12.72 13.54 -2.81
C CYS A 101 14.00 12.72 -3.03
N ALA A 102 14.11 12.00 -4.15
CA ALA A 102 15.28 11.21 -4.47
C ALA A 102 16.54 12.08 -4.62
N GLU A 103 16.45 13.25 -5.26
CA GLU A 103 17.57 14.17 -5.47
C GLU A 103 18.02 14.86 -4.17
N GLN A 104 17.08 15.21 -3.29
CA GLN A 104 17.34 15.98 -2.06
C GLN A 104 17.64 15.12 -0.82
N GLY A 105 17.58 13.80 -0.94
CA GLY A 105 17.82 12.89 0.19
C GLY A 105 16.66 12.88 1.22
N THR A 106 15.47 13.31 0.83
CA THR A 106 14.27 13.30 1.70
C THR A 106 13.51 12.01 1.52
N HIS A 107 13.09 11.40 2.61
CA HIS A 107 12.35 10.15 2.57
C HIS A 107 10.91 10.36 2.06
N TYR A 108 10.34 9.31 1.47
CA TYR A 108 9.04 9.37 0.83
C TYR A 108 8.23 8.11 1.09
N VAL A 109 6.94 8.27 1.37
CA VAL A 109 5.97 7.18 1.43
C VAL A 109 4.67 7.56 0.72
N ASP A 110 4.01 6.57 0.10
CA ASP A 110 2.71 6.72 -0.55
C ASP A 110 1.83 5.47 -0.38
N LEU A 111 0.66 5.49 -1.00
CA LEU A 111 -0.29 4.36 -1.02
C LEU A 111 -0.65 3.93 -2.46
N THR A 112 0.28 4.05 -3.40
CA THR A 112 0.02 3.70 -4.81
C THR A 112 -0.19 2.21 -5.02
N GLY A 113 -1.14 1.86 -5.91
CA GLY A 113 -1.30 0.51 -6.48
C GLY A 113 -0.87 0.43 -7.96
N GLU A 114 -0.24 1.47 -8.50
CA GLU A 114 0.07 1.63 -9.92
C GLU A 114 1.41 0.97 -10.29
N VAL A 115 1.41 -0.37 -10.48
CA VAL A 115 2.62 -1.17 -10.79
C VAL A 115 3.49 -0.58 -11.91
N PRO A 116 2.94 -0.10 -13.06
CA PRO A 116 3.75 0.49 -14.12
C PRO A 116 4.51 1.73 -13.65
N TRP A 117 3.83 2.62 -12.92
CA TRP A 117 4.45 3.83 -12.40
C TRP A 117 5.52 3.55 -11.34
N VAL A 118 5.25 2.60 -10.43
CA VAL A 118 6.26 2.17 -9.44
C VAL A 118 7.52 1.65 -10.15
N ARG A 119 7.37 0.84 -11.21
CA ARG A 119 8.51 0.34 -11.98
C ARG A 119 9.28 1.48 -12.64
N GLU A 120 8.59 2.43 -13.23
CA GLU A 120 9.19 3.61 -13.85
C GLU A 120 10.00 4.43 -12.83
N MET A 121 9.44 4.71 -11.66
CA MET A 121 10.13 5.46 -10.60
C MET A 121 11.39 4.72 -10.11
N ILE A 122 11.32 3.42 -9.93
CA ILE A 122 12.48 2.59 -9.59
C ILE A 122 13.56 2.69 -10.68
N ASP A 123 13.19 2.54 -11.96
CA ASP A 123 14.15 2.54 -13.06
C ASP A 123 14.84 3.90 -13.21
N GLN A 124 14.11 5.00 -13.00
CA GLN A 124 14.65 6.35 -13.16
C GLN A 124 15.47 6.81 -11.95
N TYR A 125 15.04 6.49 -10.72
CA TYR A 125 15.56 7.17 -9.53
C TYR A 125 16.21 6.26 -8.49
N GLN A 126 16.29 4.93 -8.69
CA GLN A 126 16.94 4.03 -7.73
C GLN A 126 18.39 4.45 -7.43
N GLY A 127 19.17 4.75 -8.47
CA GLY A 127 20.58 5.17 -8.31
C GLY A 127 20.72 6.54 -7.62
N VAL A 128 19.84 7.47 -7.95
CA VAL A 128 19.77 8.80 -7.35
C VAL A 128 19.46 8.71 -5.87
N ALA A 129 18.38 7.99 -5.51
CA ALA A 129 17.98 7.78 -4.13
C ALA A 129 19.04 7.04 -3.30
N SER A 130 19.72 6.05 -3.89
CA SER A 130 20.83 5.35 -3.22
C SER A 130 22.00 6.28 -2.92
N THR A 131 22.29 7.23 -3.80
CA THR A 131 23.38 8.18 -3.64
C THR A 131 23.06 9.28 -2.63
N SER A 132 21.85 9.83 -2.68
CA SER A 132 21.41 10.92 -1.79
C SER A 132 21.07 10.47 -0.38
N GLY A 133 20.80 9.16 -0.19
CA GLY A 133 20.32 8.59 1.06
C GLY A 133 18.79 8.62 1.22
N ALA A 134 18.02 9.05 0.21
CA ALA A 134 16.57 9.03 0.24
C ALA A 134 16.03 7.59 0.31
N ILE A 135 15.19 7.31 1.29
CA ILE A 135 14.44 6.04 1.37
C ILE A 135 13.04 6.29 0.81
N ILE A 136 12.69 5.58 -0.26
CA ILE A 136 11.43 5.72 -0.97
C ILE A 136 10.65 4.41 -0.87
N ILE A 137 9.45 4.47 -0.30
CA ILE A 137 8.60 3.29 -0.08
C ILE A 137 7.23 3.55 -0.68
N HIS A 138 6.89 2.78 -1.70
CA HIS A 138 5.56 2.78 -2.30
C HIS A 138 4.61 1.81 -1.60
N SER A 139 3.31 2.01 -1.77
CA SER A 139 2.25 1.07 -1.35
C SER A 139 2.18 0.85 0.17
N CYS A 140 2.30 1.92 0.97
CA CYS A 140 2.22 1.90 2.43
C CYS A 140 0.79 1.94 2.98
N GLY A 141 -0.22 1.54 2.20
CA GLY A 141 -1.62 1.42 2.61
C GLY A 141 -2.11 -0.03 2.71
N PHE A 142 -3.42 -0.20 2.85
CA PHE A 142 -4.06 -1.53 2.87
C PHE A 142 -3.76 -2.35 1.60
N ASP A 143 -3.50 -1.68 0.51
CA ASP A 143 -3.19 -2.33 -0.76
C ASP A 143 -2.03 -3.32 -0.63
N SER A 144 -1.01 -3.02 0.18
CA SER A 144 0.13 -3.94 0.29
C SER A 144 0.65 -4.19 1.70
N VAL A 145 0.43 -3.29 2.67
CA VAL A 145 0.99 -3.45 4.02
C VAL A 145 0.51 -4.72 4.72
N PRO A 146 -0.79 -5.07 4.74
CA PRO A 146 -1.23 -6.34 5.35
C PRO A 146 -0.61 -7.56 4.69
N SER A 147 -0.42 -7.53 3.37
CA SER A 147 0.21 -8.62 2.61
C SER A 147 1.70 -8.76 2.93
N ASP A 148 2.44 -7.67 2.82
CA ASP A 148 3.88 -7.64 2.98
C ASP A 148 4.31 -7.89 4.44
N MET A 149 3.70 -7.16 5.38
CA MET A 149 3.98 -7.34 6.81
C MET A 149 3.40 -8.62 7.38
N GLY A 150 2.28 -9.12 6.82
CA GLY A 150 1.72 -10.42 7.20
C GLY A 150 2.63 -11.59 6.81
N VAL A 151 3.19 -11.56 5.60
CA VAL A 151 4.20 -12.54 5.17
C VAL A 151 5.48 -12.39 5.99
N TYR A 152 5.96 -11.17 6.22
CA TYR A 152 7.13 -10.91 7.05
C TYR A 152 6.96 -11.52 8.45
N TYR A 153 5.82 -11.28 9.11
CA TYR A 153 5.52 -11.88 10.41
C TYR A 153 5.44 -13.41 10.34
N ALA A 154 4.79 -13.99 9.31
CA ALA A 154 4.69 -15.43 9.15
C ALA A 154 6.07 -16.08 8.96
N GLN A 155 6.96 -15.47 8.19
CA GLN A 155 8.33 -15.93 8.01
C GLN A 155 9.15 -15.89 9.30
N GLN A 156 8.98 -14.84 10.10
CA GLN A 156 9.62 -14.78 11.43
C GLN A 156 9.12 -15.89 12.37
N GLN A 157 7.81 -16.18 12.36
CA GLN A 157 7.29 -17.28 13.16
C GLN A 157 7.81 -18.64 12.67
N ALA A 158 7.90 -18.82 11.36
CA ALA A 158 8.45 -20.05 10.78
C ALA A 158 9.92 -20.28 11.16
N ASP A 159 10.72 -19.23 11.11
CA ASP A 159 12.12 -19.32 11.57
C ASP A 159 12.21 -19.72 13.05
N ARG A 160 11.40 -19.09 13.90
CA ARG A 160 11.34 -19.41 15.35
C ARG A 160 10.88 -20.82 15.64
N VAL A 161 9.86 -21.32 14.92
CA VAL A 161 9.21 -22.62 15.21
C VAL A 161 9.88 -23.77 14.47
N PHE A 162 10.28 -23.54 13.21
CA PHE A 162 10.78 -24.58 12.32
C PHE A 162 12.28 -24.47 12.00
N GLY A 163 12.92 -23.32 12.29
CA GLY A 163 14.31 -23.02 11.94
C GLY A 163 14.53 -22.87 10.42
N GLN A 164 13.46 -22.60 9.66
CA GLN A 164 13.51 -22.47 8.21
C GLN A 164 12.32 -21.64 7.69
N PRO A 165 12.44 -21.00 6.51
CA PRO A 165 11.37 -20.19 5.95
C PRO A 165 10.23 -21.03 5.37
N LEU A 166 9.06 -20.39 5.26
CA LEU A 166 7.95 -20.91 4.47
C LEU A 166 8.25 -20.73 2.98
N SER A 167 8.10 -21.80 2.21
CA SER A 167 8.33 -21.81 0.75
C SER A 167 7.08 -21.54 -0.07
N ASP A 168 5.89 -21.70 0.50
CA ASP A 168 4.58 -21.36 -0.09
C ASP A 168 3.76 -20.65 0.98
N VAL A 169 3.25 -19.44 0.68
CA VAL A 169 2.36 -18.70 1.55
C VAL A 169 1.13 -18.26 0.77
N ARG A 170 -0.04 -18.53 1.33
CA ARG A 170 -1.34 -18.19 0.76
C ARG A 170 -2.07 -17.20 1.65
N TYR A 171 -2.22 -15.99 1.17
CA TYR A 171 -3.07 -14.97 1.77
C TYR A 171 -4.55 -15.27 1.44
N GLN A 172 -5.38 -15.21 2.43
CA GLN A 172 -6.80 -15.47 2.36
C GLN A 172 -7.56 -14.35 3.04
N LEU A 173 -8.25 -13.52 2.28
CA LEU A 173 -9.22 -12.58 2.85
C LEU A 173 -10.46 -13.38 3.28
N ILE A 174 -10.59 -13.59 4.60
CA ILE A 174 -11.67 -14.39 5.18
C ILE A 174 -12.95 -13.59 5.29
N ASN A 175 -12.82 -12.33 5.77
CA ASN A 175 -13.94 -11.42 5.95
C ASN A 175 -13.43 -9.99 5.94
N ALA A 176 -14.22 -9.07 5.38
CA ALA A 176 -13.95 -7.65 5.42
C ALA A 176 -15.27 -6.87 5.37
N LYS A 177 -15.30 -5.73 6.06
CA LYS A 177 -16.37 -4.74 5.97
C LYS A 177 -15.74 -3.39 5.75
N GLY A 178 -16.03 -2.77 4.60
CA GLY A 178 -15.50 -1.48 4.21
C GLY A 178 -15.70 -1.22 2.73
N GLY A 179 -15.21 -0.11 2.24
CA GLY A 179 -15.36 0.33 0.85
C GLY A 179 -14.03 0.49 0.12
N ILE A 180 -14.11 0.60 -1.20
CA ILE A 180 -12.99 0.94 -2.06
C ILE A 180 -12.98 2.46 -2.28
N SER A 181 -11.80 3.10 -2.24
CA SER A 181 -11.68 4.53 -2.44
C SER A 181 -11.84 4.94 -3.91
N GLY A 182 -12.35 6.15 -4.14
CA GLY A 182 -12.35 6.74 -5.47
C GLY A 182 -10.94 6.88 -6.04
N GLY A 183 -9.93 7.10 -5.20
CA GLY A 183 -8.53 7.11 -5.59
C GLY A 183 -8.05 5.76 -6.12
N THR A 184 -8.35 4.65 -5.44
CA THR A 184 -8.03 3.29 -5.89
C THR A 184 -8.68 2.98 -7.25
N ILE A 185 -9.94 3.39 -7.42
CA ILE A 185 -10.67 3.19 -8.69
C ILE A 185 -10.03 4.02 -9.82
N ALA A 186 -9.72 5.28 -9.56
CA ALA A 186 -9.08 6.16 -10.55
C ALA A 186 -7.71 5.63 -10.98
N SER A 187 -6.87 5.20 -10.05
CA SER A 187 -5.58 4.57 -10.33
C SER A 187 -5.73 3.29 -11.16
N MET A 188 -6.70 2.44 -10.82
CA MET A 188 -6.96 1.21 -11.58
C MET A 188 -7.43 1.51 -13.01
N MET A 189 -8.32 2.47 -13.22
CA MET A 189 -8.77 2.88 -14.54
C MET A 189 -7.60 3.42 -15.38
N ASN A 190 -6.71 4.21 -14.78
CA ASN A 190 -5.50 4.70 -15.42
C ASN A 190 -4.58 3.55 -15.86
N VAL A 191 -4.32 2.58 -14.99
CA VAL A 191 -3.50 1.39 -15.34
C VAL A 191 -4.13 0.60 -16.50
N VAL A 192 -5.46 0.43 -16.53
CA VAL A 192 -6.15 -0.22 -17.67
C VAL A 192 -5.97 0.58 -18.96
N GLU A 193 -6.11 1.90 -18.92
CA GLU A 193 -5.92 2.78 -20.06
C GLU A 193 -4.50 2.67 -20.65
N LEU A 194 -3.49 2.72 -19.78
CA LEU A 194 -2.10 2.50 -20.16
C LEU A 194 -1.87 1.10 -20.78
N ALA A 195 -2.48 0.07 -20.19
CA ALA A 195 -2.37 -1.29 -20.72
C ALA A 195 -3.06 -1.47 -22.07
N VAL A 196 -4.12 -0.72 -22.36
CA VAL A 196 -4.77 -0.74 -23.69
C VAL A 196 -3.87 -0.12 -24.75
N SER A 197 -3.26 1.01 -24.45
CA SER A 197 -2.45 1.78 -25.39
C SER A 197 -1.05 1.19 -25.61
N ASP A 198 -0.45 0.56 -24.59
CA ASP A 198 0.94 0.10 -24.63
C ASP A 198 1.10 -1.40 -24.36
N LYS A 199 1.71 -2.10 -25.32
CA LYS A 199 2.04 -3.53 -25.23
C LYS A 199 3.12 -3.81 -24.17
N SER A 200 4.03 -2.88 -23.90
CA SER A 200 5.07 -3.03 -22.88
C SER A 200 4.46 -3.08 -21.47
N ILE A 201 3.47 -2.22 -21.22
CA ILE A 201 2.69 -2.21 -19.98
C ILE A 201 1.95 -3.54 -19.78
N ARG A 202 1.33 -4.09 -20.83
CA ARG A 202 0.69 -5.42 -20.73
C ARG A 202 1.67 -6.52 -20.37
N LYS A 203 2.89 -6.51 -20.94
CA LYS A 203 3.95 -7.46 -20.60
C LYS A 203 4.42 -7.30 -19.15
N LEU A 204 4.58 -6.06 -18.69
CA LEU A 204 4.97 -5.73 -17.33
C LEU A 204 3.92 -6.23 -16.33
N LEU A 205 2.63 -5.96 -16.57
CA LEU A 205 1.53 -6.41 -15.73
C LEU A 205 1.35 -7.94 -15.75
N ALA A 206 1.72 -8.61 -16.84
CA ALA A 206 1.69 -10.07 -16.94
C ALA A 206 2.85 -10.75 -16.21
N ASN A 207 3.94 -10.02 -15.90
CA ASN A 207 5.10 -10.56 -15.18
C ASN A 207 4.89 -10.51 -13.67
N PRO A 208 4.82 -11.66 -12.96
CA PRO A 208 4.67 -11.70 -11.50
C PRO A 208 5.83 -11.05 -10.73
N TYR A 209 6.99 -10.92 -11.36
CA TYR A 209 8.23 -10.39 -10.77
C TYR A 209 8.62 -9.03 -11.32
N SER A 210 7.68 -8.30 -11.94
CA SER A 210 7.95 -7.04 -12.63
C SER A 210 8.54 -5.93 -11.76
N LEU A 211 8.37 -5.99 -10.45
CA LEU A 211 8.96 -5.03 -9.51
C LEU A 211 10.29 -5.50 -8.88
N ASN A 212 10.75 -6.72 -9.17
CA ASN A 212 12.02 -7.18 -8.62
C ASN A 212 13.22 -6.31 -9.08
N PRO A 213 14.28 -6.21 -8.24
CA PRO A 213 15.51 -5.48 -8.61
C PRO A 213 16.12 -5.98 -9.91
N ASP A 214 16.19 -7.30 -10.09
CA ASP A 214 16.58 -7.94 -11.36
C ASP A 214 15.33 -8.24 -12.19
N PRO A 215 15.08 -7.50 -13.30
CA PRO A 215 13.93 -7.70 -14.15
C PRO A 215 13.99 -9.02 -14.95
N SER A 216 15.15 -9.67 -15.03
CA SER A 216 15.32 -10.95 -15.71
C SER A 216 14.97 -12.16 -14.82
N PHE A 217 14.80 -11.95 -13.52
CA PHE A 217 14.48 -13.02 -12.57
C PHE A 217 13.15 -13.70 -12.92
N LYS A 218 13.19 -15.03 -12.97
CA LYS A 218 12.01 -15.88 -13.21
C LYS A 218 11.86 -16.83 -12.03
N GLY A 219 10.94 -16.52 -11.15
CA GLY A 219 10.59 -17.39 -10.03
C GLY A 219 9.47 -18.37 -10.37
N PRO A 220 9.01 -19.16 -9.38
CA PRO A 220 8.07 -20.25 -9.57
C PRO A 220 6.61 -19.80 -9.76
N ASP A 221 6.27 -18.55 -9.40
CA ASP A 221 4.91 -18.07 -9.46
C ASP A 221 4.43 -17.80 -10.88
N LYS A 222 3.15 -18.09 -11.08
CA LYS A 222 2.39 -17.73 -12.27
C LYS A 222 1.54 -16.48 -11.99
N GLY A 223 0.70 -16.09 -12.94
CA GLY A 223 -0.25 -14.99 -12.74
C GLY A 223 -1.25 -15.26 -11.61
N ASP A 224 -1.78 -14.18 -11.07
CA ASP A 224 -2.74 -14.18 -9.98
C ASP A 224 -4.05 -14.89 -10.36
N GLN A 225 -4.83 -15.34 -9.36
CA GLN A 225 -6.11 -15.99 -9.61
C GLN A 225 -7.08 -15.03 -10.31
N SER A 226 -7.67 -15.43 -11.43
CA SER A 226 -8.60 -14.64 -12.25
C SER A 226 -10.01 -15.21 -12.35
N SER A 227 -10.27 -16.37 -11.73
CA SER A 227 -11.57 -17.06 -11.78
C SER A 227 -11.92 -17.70 -10.44
N ALA A 228 -13.19 -18.07 -10.25
CA ALA A 228 -13.59 -18.87 -9.10
C ALA A 228 -12.87 -20.23 -9.11
N LYS A 229 -12.31 -20.65 -7.98
CA LYS A 229 -11.65 -21.95 -7.80
C LYS A 229 -12.09 -22.61 -6.51
N TYR A 230 -12.18 -23.93 -6.50
CA TYR A 230 -12.39 -24.69 -5.28
C TYR A 230 -11.03 -25.02 -4.63
N SER A 231 -10.86 -24.60 -3.39
CA SER A 231 -9.67 -24.93 -2.60
C SER A 231 -9.94 -26.21 -1.82
N LYS A 232 -9.24 -27.30 -2.19
CA LYS A 232 -9.35 -28.58 -1.46
C LYS A 232 -8.84 -28.44 -0.01
N ALA A 233 -7.78 -27.68 0.20
CA ALA A 233 -7.22 -27.45 1.53
C ALA A 233 -8.20 -26.75 2.49
N LEU A 234 -8.99 -25.79 1.97
CA LEU A 234 -10.00 -25.06 2.75
C LEU A 234 -11.38 -25.75 2.77
N GLY A 235 -11.64 -26.64 1.85
CA GLY A 235 -12.98 -27.17 1.62
C GLY A 235 -14.00 -26.08 1.22
N LYS A 236 -13.53 -24.99 0.60
CA LYS A 236 -14.31 -23.78 0.27
C LYS A 236 -13.99 -23.29 -1.14
N TRP A 237 -14.85 -22.43 -1.67
CA TRP A 237 -14.58 -21.71 -2.90
C TRP A 237 -13.77 -20.44 -2.63
N THR A 238 -12.98 -20.05 -3.61
CA THR A 238 -12.18 -18.81 -3.59
C THR A 238 -12.45 -17.99 -4.84
N ALA A 239 -12.41 -16.67 -4.66
CA ALA A 239 -12.54 -15.67 -5.73
C ALA A 239 -11.22 -14.93 -5.90
N PRO A 240 -10.99 -14.28 -7.06
CA PRO A 240 -9.90 -13.35 -7.24
C PRO A 240 -9.94 -12.24 -6.18
N PHE A 241 -8.77 -11.83 -5.69
CA PHE A 241 -8.64 -10.62 -4.88
C PHE A 241 -8.15 -9.48 -5.77
N LEU A 242 -8.87 -8.37 -5.76
CA LEU A 242 -8.63 -7.27 -6.70
C LEU A 242 -7.24 -6.68 -6.55
N MET A 243 -6.75 -6.56 -5.30
CA MET A 243 -5.45 -5.98 -5.00
C MET A 243 -4.26 -6.94 -5.18
N ALA A 244 -4.52 -8.23 -5.47
CA ALA A 244 -3.45 -9.20 -5.70
C ALA A 244 -2.43 -8.75 -6.77
N GLY A 245 -2.90 -7.99 -7.76
CA GLY A 245 -2.08 -7.46 -8.84
C GLY A 245 -0.91 -6.60 -8.40
N ILE A 246 -1.03 -5.82 -7.33
CA ILE A 246 0.08 -5.05 -6.73
C ILE A 246 0.71 -5.82 -5.57
N ASN A 247 -0.09 -6.36 -4.66
CA ASN A 247 0.37 -6.96 -3.41
C ASN A 247 1.37 -8.10 -3.64
N THR A 248 1.05 -9.02 -4.56
CA THR A 248 1.93 -10.17 -4.84
C THR A 248 3.28 -9.74 -5.39
N ARG A 249 3.35 -8.62 -6.11
CA ARG A 249 4.60 -8.05 -6.61
C ARG A 249 5.40 -7.38 -5.52
N ILE A 250 4.75 -6.68 -4.59
CA ILE A 250 5.41 -6.09 -3.41
C ILE A 250 6.03 -7.18 -2.55
N VAL A 251 5.29 -8.24 -2.19
CA VAL A 251 5.82 -9.35 -1.38
C VAL A 251 7.01 -10.05 -2.06
N ARG A 252 6.93 -10.29 -3.38
CA ARG A 252 8.05 -10.90 -4.13
C ARG A 252 9.25 -9.96 -4.21
N ARG A 253 9.02 -8.64 -4.35
CA ARG A 253 10.08 -7.65 -4.29
C ARG A 253 10.72 -7.61 -2.91
N THR A 254 9.95 -7.69 -1.84
CA THR A 254 10.45 -7.80 -0.45
C THR A 254 11.42 -8.98 -0.33
N ASN A 255 11.02 -10.17 -0.75
CA ASN A 255 11.91 -11.34 -0.73
C ASN A 255 13.22 -11.09 -1.50
N ALA A 256 13.14 -10.49 -2.69
CA ALA A 256 14.33 -10.19 -3.49
C ALA A 256 15.23 -9.13 -2.83
N LEU A 257 14.68 -8.06 -2.27
CA LEU A 257 15.41 -7.00 -1.57
C LEU A 257 16.08 -7.51 -0.27
N MET A 258 15.48 -8.51 0.37
CA MET A 258 16.05 -9.20 1.54
C MET A 258 17.02 -10.33 1.16
N GLY A 259 17.58 -10.32 -0.07
CA GLY A 259 18.53 -11.35 -0.54
C GLY A 259 17.90 -12.73 -0.69
N PHE A 260 16.61 -12.81 -0.96
CA PHE A 260 15.82 -14.05 -1.04
C PHE A 260 15.76 -14.81 0.31
N ALA A 261 15.56 -14.08 1.39
CA ALA A 261 15.43 -14.65 2.73
C ALA A 261 14.30 -15.69 2.84
N TYR A 262 13.25 -15.58 2.02
CA TYR A 262 12.17 -16.57 1.93
C TYR A 262 12.47 -17.72 0.95
N GLY A 263 13.63 -17.67 0.28
CA GLY A 263 14.05 -18.59 -0.77
C GLY A 263 13.76 -18.10 -2.19
N LYS A 264 14.55 -18.54 -3.17
CA LYS A 264 14.33 -18.23 -4.59
C LYS A 264 13.10 -18.93 -5.17
N GLU A 265 12.72 -20.09 -4.60
CA GLU A 265 11.55 -20.88 -4.96
C GLU A 265 10.29 -20.50 -4.15
N PHE A 266 10.35 -19.40 -3.41
CA PHE A 266 9.21 -18.89 -2.63
C PHE A 266 8.01 -18.60 -3.52
N ARG A 267 6.84 -19.11 -3.11
CA ARG A 267 5.54 -18.92 -3.77
C ARG A 267 4.62 -18.09 -2.91
N TYR A 268 3.91 -17.18 -3.56
CA TYR A 268 2.94 -16.35 -2.88
C TYR A 268 1.69 -16.13 -3.73
N SER A 269 0.51 -16.24 -3.11
CA SER A 269 -0.77 -16.01 -3.78
C SER A 269 -1.79 -15.39 -2.85
N GLU A 270 -2.75 -14.65 -3.42
CA GLU A 270 -3.84 -13.99 -2.70
C GLU A 270 -5.21 -14.36 -3.25
N VAL A 271 -6.16 -14.61 -2.36
CA VAL A 271 -7.53 -14.96 -2.71
C VAL A 271 -8.54 -14.40 -1.71
N MET A 272 -9.77 -14.22 -2.14
CA MET A 272 -10.93 -14.03 -1.26
C MET A 272 -11.58 -15.39 -1.00
N VAL A 273 -11.84 -15.71 0.26
CA VAL A 273 -12.52 -16.96 0.64
C VAL A 273 -14.03 -16.74 0.64
N THR A 274 -14.77 -17.66 0.02
CA THR A 274 -16.24 -17.65 0.05
C THR A 274 -16.77 -18.87 0.82
N ALA A 275 -18.10 -19.08 0.84
CA ALA A 275 -18.70 -20.18 1.57
C ALA A 275 -18.40 -21.56 0.95
N LYS A 276 -18.81 -22.63 1.63
CA LYS A 276 -18.83 -24.00 1.10
C LYS A 276 -20.00 -24.19 0.13
N GLY A 277 -19.94 -25.22 -0.70
CA GLY A 277 -21.04 -25.68 -1.54
C GLY A 277 -21.43 -24.73 -2.69
N VAL A 278 -22.67 -24.84 -3.15
CA VAL A 278 -23.16 -24.09 -4.32
C VAL A 278 -23.22 -22.58 -4.07
N SER A 279 -23.62 -22.15 -2.88
CA SER A 279 -23.67 -20.73 -2.53
C SER A 279 -22.28 -20.08 -2.60
N GLY A 280 -21.26 -20.75 -2.09
CA GLY A 280 -19.88 -20.29 -2.19
C GLY A 280 -19.38 -20.19 -3.63
N TYR A 281 -19.73 -21.16 -4.47
CA TYR A 281 -19.44 -21.12 -5.91
C TYR A 281 -20.08 -19.92 -6.61
N LEU A 282 -21.37 -19.68 -6.34
CA LEU A 282 -22.09 -18.56 -6.95
C LEU A 282 -21.48 -17.21 -6.53
N VAL A 283 -21.19 -17.03 -5.25
CA VAL A 283 -20.52 -15.81 -4.75
C VAL A 283 -19.15 -15.63 -5.39
N ALA A 284 -18.33 -16.68 -5.43
CA ALA A 284 -17.01 -16.62 -6.07
C ALA A 284 -17.08 -16.27 -7.57
N LYS A 285 -18.06 -16.84 -8.27
CA LYS A 285 -18.34 -16.55 -9.69
C LYS A 285 -18.80 -15.09 -9.89
N THR A 286 -19.67 -14.58 -9.02
CA THR A 286 -20.15 -13.20 -9.08
C THR A 286 -18.99 -12.21 -8.87
N ILE A 287 -18.15 -12.43 -7.88
CA ILE A 287 -16.95 -11.60 -7.64
C ILE A 287 -16.03 -11.63 -8.87
N ALA A 288 -15.68 -12.83 -9.36
CA ALA A 288 -14.80 -12.97 -10.52
C ALA A 288 -15.39 -12.33 -11.78
N GLY A 289 -16.70 -12.50 -11.99
CA GLY A 289 -17.43 -11.89 -13.10
C GLY A 289 -17.50 -10.37 -13.00
N GLY A 290 -17.76 -9.84 -11.80
CA GLY A 290 -17.80 -8.40 -11.53
C GLY A 290 -16.45 -7.71 -11.79
N ILE A 291 -15.35 -8.29 -11.28
CA ILE A 291 -14.00 -7.78 -11.55
C ILE A 291 -13.71 -7.79 -13.06
N LYS A 292 -14.00 -8.90 -13.73
CA LYS A 292 -13.80 -9.01 -15.18
C LYS A 292 -14.66 -8.01 -15.98
N ALA A 293 -15.93 -7.86 -15.60
CA ALA A 293 -16.82 -6.88 -16.24
C ALA A 293 -16.31 -5.45 -16.06
N MET A 294 -15.89 -5.09 -14.85
CA MET A 294 -15.30 -3.79 -14.56
C MET A 294 -14.05 -3.54 -15.42
N LEU A 295 -13.11 -4.49 -15.48
CA LEU A 295 -11.90 -4.36 -16.29
C LEU A 295 -12.23 -4.23 -17.80
N VAL A 296 -13.15 -5.05 -18.33
CA VAL A 296 -13.53 -4.99 -19.75
C VAL A 296 -14.24 -3.67 -20.07
N THR A 297 -15.14 -3.20 -19.19
CA THR A 297 -15.83 -1.91 -19.38
C THR A 297 -14.84 -0.75 -19.34
N SER A 298 -13.79 -0.83 -18.51
CA SER A 298 -12.75 0.21 -18.41
C SER A 298 -11.87 0.35 -19.67
N ILE A 299 -11.89 -0.63 -20.58
CA ILE A 299 -11.10 -0.58 -21.83
C ILE A 299 -11.47 0.63 -22.69
N THR A 300 -12.74 1.01 -22.72
CA THR A 300 -13.23 2.11 -23.56
C THR A 300 -13.47 3.39 -22.76
N GLY A 301 -13.25 4.56 -23.35
CA GLY A 301 -13.56 5.84 -22.72
C GLY A 301 -15.03 5.99 -22.34
N ALA A 302 -15.96 5.48 -23.15
CA ALA A 302 -17.39 5.46 -22.84
C ALA A 302 -17.69 4.56 -21.64
N GLY A 303 -17.04 3.39 -21.56
CA GLY A 303 -17.17 2.49 -20.41
C GLY A 303 -16.63 3.09 -19.12
N ARG A 304 -15.48 3.79 -19.16
CA ARG A 304 -14.96 4.52 -17.99
C ARG A 304 -15.91 5.59 -17.50
N LYS A 305 -16.54 6.36 -18.41
CA LYS A 305 -17.58 7.34 -18.05
C LYS A 305 -18.79 6.66 -17.41
N LEU A 306 -19.23 5.52 -17.95
CA LEU A 306 -20.33 4.75 -17.38
C LEU A 306 -20.00 4.25 -15.96
N LEU A 307 -18.82 3.70 -15.75
CA LEU A 307 -18.36 3.25 -14.42
C LEU A 307 -18.29 4.41 -13.42
N GLY A 308 -17.87 5.60 -13.86
CA GLY A 308 -17.83 6.82 -13.03
C GLY A 308 -19.19 7.29 -12.51
N LEU A 309 -20.32 6.81 -13.07
CA LEU A 309 -21.66 7.10 -12.53
C LEU A 309 -22.02 6.22 -11.31
N PHE A 310 -21.33 5.10 -11.13
CA PHE A 310 -21.64 4.11 -10.09
C PHE A 310 -20.52 3.96 -9.05
N LEU A 311 -19.34 4.45 -9.36
CA LEU A 311 -18.15 4.33 -8.51
C LEU A 311 -17.81 5.68 -7.88
N PRO A 312 -17.25 5.72 -6.67
CA PRO A 312 -16.82 6.96 -6.03
C PRO A 312 -15.86 7.76 -6.91
N SER A 313 -16.05 9.08 -6.95
CA SER A 313 -15.15 10.01 -7.66
C SER A 313 -13.83 10.19 -6.92
N GLN A 314 -12.80 10.67 -7.63
CA GLN A 314 -11.53 11.01 -7.01
C GLN A 314 -11.73 12.03 -5.87
N GLY A 315 -11.18 11.72 -4.70
CA GLY A 315 -11.35 12.55 -3.49
C GLY A 315 -12.61 12.23 -2.69
N GLU A 316 -13.47 11.34 -3.19
CA GLU A 316 -14.62 10.82 -2.47
C GLU A 316 -14.35 9.45 -1.88
N GLY A 317 -15.08 9.10 -0.86
CA GLY A 317 -15.04 7.80 -0.22
C GLY A 317 -16.35 7.46 0.47
N PRO A 318 -16.59 6.22 0.87
CA PRO A 318 -17.77 5.86 1.62
C PRO A 318 -17.88 6.69 2.91
N SER A 319 -19.12 6.91 3.35
CA SER A 319 -19.36 7.52 4.65
C SER A 319 -18.70 6.69 5.74
N VAL A 320 -17.82 7.32 6.51
CA VAL A 320 -17.24 6.68 7.70
C VAL A 320 -18.32 6.72 8.77
N ASP A 321 -18.79 5.55 9.17
CA ASP A 321 -19.68 5.38 10.30
C ASP A 321 -18.82 5.18 11.58
N PRO A 322 -18.76 6.15 12.49
CA PRO A 322 -17.95 6.03 13.71
C PRO A 322 -18.40 4.87 14.62
N GLU A 323 -19.70 4.51 14.57
CA GLU A 323 -20.26 3.41 15.36
C GLU A 323 -19.95 2.04 14.75
N ASN A 324 -19.54 2.02 13.46
CA ASN A 324 -19.28 0.79 12.73
C ASN A 324 -18.10 0.97 11.75
N PRO A 325 -16.89 1.15 12.29
CA PRO A 325 -15.72 1.61 11.54
C PRO A 325 -15.19 0.62 10.51
N GLY A 326 -15.85 -0.54 10.33
CA GLY A 326 -15.37 -1.60 9.46
C GLY A 326 -14.36 -2.52 10.15
N PHE A 327 -13.93 -3.55 9.44
CA PHE A 327 -12.90 -4.50 9.89
C PHE A 327 -12.41 -5.35 8.72
N TYR A 328 -11.30 -6.07 8.94
CA TYR A 328 -10.87 -7.15 8.05
C TYR A 328 -10.15 -8.26 8.80
N HIS A 329 -10.34 -9.50 8.31
CA HIS A 329 -9.68 -10.69 8.80
C HIS A 329 -8.97 -11.39 7.63
N ILE A 330 -7.67 -11.54 7.77
CA ILE A 330 -6.81 -12.19 6.81
C ILE A 330 -6.16 -13.39 7.48
N GLN A 331 -6.05 -14.50 6.76
CA GLN A 331 -5.29 -15.67 7.19
C GLN A 331 -4.17 -15.93 6.17
N PHE A 332 -2.99 -16.23 6.68
CA PHE A 332 -1.84 -16.70 5.90
C PHE A 332 -1.60 -18.16 6.25
N ASP A 333 -1.79 -19.05 5.27
CA ASP A 333 -1.40 -20.44 5.42
C ASP A 333 -0.06 -20.64 4.73
N GLY A 334 0.93 -21.09 5.49
CA GLY A 334 2.29 -21.27 5.02
C GLY A 334 2.77 -22.71 5.14
N GLU A 335 3.61 -23.13 4.20
CA GLU A 335 4.23 -24.46 4.16
C GLU A 335 5.72 -24.34 3.87
N THR A 336 6.56 -25.10 4.59
CA THR A 336 8.00 -25.21 4.36
C THR A 336 8.29 -26.24 3.26
N ASN A 337 9.53 -26.30 2.76
CA ASN A 337 9.93 -27.26 1.76
C ASN A 337 9.86 -28.74 2.23
N ASP A 338 9.94 -28.98 3.54
CA ASP A 338 9.83 -30.33 4.15
C ASP A 338 8.41 -30.67 4.61
N GLY A 339 7.39 -29.83 4.24
CA GLY A 339 5.98 -30.11 4.48
C GLY A 339 5.44 -29.72 5.86
N LYS A 340 6.22 -29.01 6.69
CA LYS A 340 5.69 -28.41 7.92
C LYS A 340 4.79 -27.22 7.56
N SER A 341 3.70 -27.05 8.28
CA SER A 341 2.74 -26.00 8.00
C SER A 341 2.41 -25.17 9.23
N MET A 342 2.07 -23.91 9.02
CA MET A 342 1.55 -23.02 10.04
C MET A 342 0.53 -22.07 9.44
N SER A 343 -0.29 -21.51 10.30
CA SER A 343 -1.22 -20.45 9.94
C SER A 343 -1.03 -19.23 10.83
N VAL A 344 -1.07 -18.05 10.22
CA VAL A 344 -1.04 -16.76 10.90
C VAL A 344 -2.34 -16.02 10.59
N LYS A 345 -2.92 -15.39 11.58
CA LYS A 345 -4.09 -14.52 11.44
C LYS A 345 -3.70 -13.07 11.63
N LEU A 346 -4.16 -12.22 10.73
CA LEU A 346 -4.09 -10.77 10.83
C LEU A 346 -5.52 -10.24 10.93
N MET A 347 -5.76 -9.42 11.93
CA MET A 347 -7.04 -8.73 12.15
C MET A 347 -6.79 -7.25 12.34
N ALA A 348 -7.71 -6.43 11.89
CA ALA A 348 -7.74 -5.02 12.22
C ALA A 348 -9.18 -4.52 12.33
N ASP A 349 -9.38 -3.62 13.28
CA ASP A 349 -10.57 -2.82 13.42
C ASP A 349 -10.38 -1.54 12.58
N GLY A 350 -11.35 -1.26 11.74
CA GLY A 350 -11.31 -0.14 10.81
C GLY A 350 -11.49 -0.56 9.36
N ASP A 351 -12.10 0.33 8.61
CA ASP A 351 -12.31 0.15 7.17
C ASP A 351 -10.97 -0.01 6.44
N PRO A 352 -10.80 -1.05 5.60
CA PRO A 352 -9.56 -1.28 4.86
C PRO A 352 -9.22 -0.11 3.92
N GLY A 353 -10.22 0.55 3.32
CA GLY A 353 -10.02 1.61 2.34
C GLY A 353 -9.50 2.92 2.93
N TYR A 354 -9.78 3.23 4.21
CA TYR A 354 -9.43 4.52 4.82
C TYR A 354 -8.93 4.41 6.25
N GLY A 355 -9.78 3.87 7.13
CA GLY A 355 -9.52 3.86 8.55
C GLY A 355 -8.21 3.17 8.89
N SER A 356 -7.96 2.01 8.29
CA SER A 356 -6.73 1.26 8.46
C SER A 356 -5.61 1.78 7.55
N THR A 357 -5.91 2.10 6.28
CA THR A 357 -4.94 2.63 5.31
C THR A 357 -4.25 3.90 5.80
N SER A 358 -5.01 4.87 6.32
CA SER A 358 -4.44 6.14 6.79
C SER A 358 -3.49 5.95 7.99
N LYS A 359 -3.83 5.04 8.90
CA LYS A 359 -2.99 4.68 10.04
C LYS A 359 -1.69 4.00 9.60
N MET A 360 -1.78 3.02 8.71
CA MET A 360 -0.61 2.34 8.17
C MET A 360 0.34 3.31 7.45
N LEU A 361 -0.21 4.17 6.60
CA LEU A 361 0.58 5.16 5.87
C LEU A 361 1.25 6.17 6.82
N ALA A 362 0.52 6.68 7.81
CA ALA A 362 1.07 7.58 8.82
C ALA A 362 2.22 6.92 9.59
N GLU A 363 2.00 5.69 10.10
CA GLU A 363 3.01 4.98 10.88
C GLU A 363 4.23 4.56 10.07
N SER A 364 4.11 4.35 8.75
CA SER A 364 5.27 4.12 7.89
C SER A 364 6.20 5.35 7.81
N ALA A 365 5.61 6.55 7.72
CA ALA A 365 6.37 7.79 7.72
C ALA A 365 6.98 8.09 9.08
N VAL A 366 6.24 7.90 10.16
CA VAL A 366 6.76 8.11 11.52
C VAL A 366 7.88 7.10 11.83
N CYS A 367 7.77 5.86 11.35
CA CYS A 367 8.84 4.87 11.43
C CYS A 367 10.13 5.35 10.74
N LEU A 368 10.02 5.89 9.52
CA LEU A 368 11.16 6.48 8.80
C LEU A 368 11.74 7.72 9.51
N ALA A 369 10.88 8.51 10.15
CA ALA A 369 11.30 9.76 10.80
C ALA A 369 12.00 9.53 12.14
N LEU A 370 11.49 8.60 12.96
CA LEU A 370 11.85 8.51 14.36
C LEU A 370 12.61 7.23 14.76
N ASP A 371 12.40 6.11 14.03
CA ASP A 371 13.01 4.85 14.42
C ASP A 371 14.42 4.67 13.84
N SER A 372 15.25 3.92 14.53
CA SER A 372 16.58 3.56 14.03
C SER A 372 16.45 2.39 13.06
N LEU A 373 16.67 2.66 11.78
CA LEU A 373 16.59 1.69 10.70
C LEU A 373 17.97 1.43 10.11
N ALA A 374 18.24 0.18 9.73
CA ALA A 374 19.47 -0.20 9.02
C ALA A 374 19.39 0.05 7.50
N THR A 375 18.26 0.59 7.03
CA THR A 375 17.95 0.76 5.59
C THR A 375 18.75 1.92 5.00
N SER A 376 19.43 1.67 3.90
CA SER A 376 20.12 2.67 3.10
C SER A 376 19.20 3.36 2.10
N GLY A 377 19.66 4.45 1.46
CA GLY A 377 18.93 5.11 0.37
C GLY A 377 18.57 4.15 -0.77
N GLY A 378 17.43 4.37 -1.40
CA GLY A 378 16.89 3.55 -2.49
C GLY A 378 15.39 3.34 -2.42
N PHE A 379 14.87 2.50 -3.32
CA PHE A 379 13.47 2.13 -3.40
C PHE A 379 13.23 0.78 -2.72
N TRP A 380 12.40 0.80 -1.71
CA TRP A 380 12.13 -0.33 -0.83
C TRP A 380 10.64 -0.72 -0.83
N THR A 381 10.32 -1.76 -0.09
CA THR A 381 8.94 -2.15 0.26
C THR A 381 8.74 -1.95 1.76
N PRO A 382 7.49 -1.90 2.27
CA PRO A 382 7.26 -1.70 3.70
C PRO A 382 8.04 -2.65 4.60
N ALA A 383 7.99 -3.96 4.34
CA ALA A 383 8.68 -4.94 5.16
C ALA A 383 10.20 -4.90 5.01
N SER A 384 10.72 -4.73 3.78
CA SER A 384 12.17 -4.72 3.55
C SER A 384 12.87 -3.47 4.10
N ALA A 385 12.15 -2.33 4.19
CA ALA A 385 12.69 -1.09 4.73
C ALA A 385 12.53 -0.95 6.25
N LEU A 386 11.35 -1.30 6.76
CA LEU A 386 10.90 -0.89 8.09
C LEU A 386 10.87 -2.05 9.10
N GLY A 387 10.75 -3.28 8.63
CA GLY A 387 10.87 -4.51 9.41
C GLY A 387 10.13 -4.51 10.75
N ASP A 388 10.84 -4.90 11.81
CA ASP A 388 10.28 -5.04 13.16
C ASP A 388 9.82 -3.72 13.78
N ALA A 389 10.46 -2.61 13.44
CA ALA A 389 10.06 -1.28 13.94
C ALA A 389 8.63 -0.96 13.48
N TYR A 390 8.36 -1.18 12.20
CA TYR A 390 7.02 -0.94 11.65
C TYR A 390 6.00 -1.97 12.15
N LEU A 391 6.37 -3.24 12.27
CA LEU A 391 5.48 -4.27 12.84
C LEU A 391 4.98 -3.87 14.24
N LYS A 392 5.87 -3.35 15.10
CA LYS A 392 5.50 -2.85 16.43
C LYS A 392 4.55 -1.65 16.36
N ARG A 393 4.79 -0.71 15.44
CA ARG A 393 3.91 0.45 15.24
C ARG A 393 2.54 0.05 14.73
N LEU A 394 2.47 -0.87 13.77
CA LEU A 394 1.21 -1.42 13.27
C LEU A 394 0.37 -2.03 14.39
N GLN A 395 1.00 -2.75 15.32
CA GLN A 395 0.31 -3.35 16.47
C GLN A 395 -0.10 -2.33 17.53
N SER A 396 0.78 -1.38 17.85
CA SER A 396 0.55 -0.47 18.97
C SER A 396 -0.22 0.80 18.61
N LYS A 397 -0.14 1.26 17.35
CA LYS A 397 -0.67 2.55 16.89
C LYS A 397 -1.70 2.43 15.76
N ALA A 398 -1.54 1.44 14.87
CA ALA A 398 -2.45 1.30 13.72
C ALA A 398 -3.59 0.28 13.96
N GLY A 399 -3.61 -0.42 15.09
CA GLY A 399 -4.69 -1.34 15.47
C GLY A 399 -4.66 -2.68 14.72
N LEU A 400 -3.51 -3.09 14.18
CA LEU A 400 -3.35 -4.41 13.59
C LEU A 400 -2.94 -5.45 14.64
N SER A 401 -3.54 -6.62 14.59
CA SER A 401 -3.22 -7.76 15.45
C SER A 401 -2.71 -8.93 14.60
N PHE A 402 -1.56 -9.48 14.95
CA PHE A 402 -0.95 -10.63 14.30
C PHE A 402 -0.89 -11.80 15.31
N GLN A 403 -1.39 -12.97 14.95
CA GLN A 403 -1.49 -14.14 15.81
C GLN A 403 -1.05 -15.40 15.06
N LEU A 404 -0.17 -16.20 15.66
CA LEU A 404 0.09 -17.57 15.25
C LEU A 404 -1.10 -18.44 15.71
N LEU A 405 -1.67 -19.28 14.83
CA LEU A 405 -2.80 -20.16 15.08
C LEU A 405 -2.35 -21.57 15.48
#